data_9e31c107da6caaf25cda8b03b78ecf75
#
_entry.id   9e31c107da6caaf25cda8b03b78ecf75
#
_cell.length_a   1.000
_cell.length_b   1.000
_cell.length_c   1.000
_cell.angle_alpha   90.00
_cell.angle_beta   90.00
_cell.angle_gamma   90.00
#
_symmetry.space_group_name_H-M   'P 1'
#
loop_
_entity.id
_entity.type
_entity.pdbx_description
1 polymer ?
#
loop_
_entity_poly.entity_id
_entity_poly.type
_entity_poly.pdbx_seq_one_letter_code
_entity_poly.pdbx_strand_id
1 'polypeptide(L)'
;MTEKLFWQDQYLKEFEGKVIEIRGKEVILDKTAFYARSGGQPGDTGELNGIKVIDTYYDDKGNIVHLLEKEPNFKVGDIVKGKIDWERRYKLMRLHTALHIISAVLNNMFGNVKISGSQIYEDKARIDFDLDKLDDELVKRLKKKQMKLLIKIYQYMQNL
;
A
#
# COMPACT_ATOMS: atom_id res chain seq x y z
N MET A 1 10.15 15.66 -9.40
CA MET A 1 9.64 14.31 -9.04
C MET A 1 9.37 14.33 -7.54
N THR A 2 8.22 13.87 -7.08
CA THR A 2 7.83 13.84 -5.67
C THR A 2 8.73 12.89 -4.87
N GLU A 3 9.30 13.35 -3.76
CA GLU A 3 10.03 12.51 -2.82
C GLU A 3 9.07 11.58 -2.07
N LYS A 4 9.42 10.29 -1.98
CA LYS A 4 8.56 9.24 -1.42
C LYS A 4 8.97 8.93 0.02
N LEU A 5 8.41 9.65 0.99
CA LEU A 5 8.73 9.48 2.41
C LEU A 5 8.37 8.08 2.93
N PHE A 6 7.37 7.41 2.34
CA PHE A 6 6.99 6.04 2.70
C PHE A 6 8.04 4.98 2.34
N TRP A 7 9.09 5.33 1.57
CA TRP A 7 10.25 4.46 1.36
C TRP A 7 11.28 4.59 2.47
N GLN A 8 11.30 5.73 3.17
CA GLN A 8 12.20 5.99 4.29
C GLN A 8 11.57 5.49 5.60
N ASP A 9 10.29 5.80 5.81
CA ASP A 9 9.50 5.33 6.96
C ASP A 9 8.08 4.96 6.52
N GLN A 10 7.78 3.66 6.52
CA GLN A 10 6.45 3.13 6.15
C GLN A 10 5.39 3.41 7.22
N TYR A 11 5.80 3.75 8.44
CA TYR A 11 4.94 4.05 9.59
C TYR A 11 4.68 5.54 9.79
N LEU A 12 5.23 6.39 8.94
CA LEU A 12 5.02 7.84 8.98
C LEU A 12 3.54 8.16 8.68
N LYS A 13 2.86 8.75 9.68
CA LYS A 13 1.43 9.04 9.63
C LYS A 13 1.11 10.48 9.24
N GLU A 14 2.01 11.40 9.56
CA GLU A 14 1.87 12.83 9.32
C GLU A 14 3.17 13.38 8.73
N PHE A 15 3.06 14.37 7.85
CA PHE A 15 4.21 15.02 7.24
C PHE A 15 3.83 16.43 6.79
N GLU A 16 4.83 17.22 6.43
CA GLU A 16 4.64 18.50 5.75
C GLU A 16 5.24 18.42 4.35
N GLY A 17 4.54 18.94 3.36
CA GLY A 17 4.99 19.01 1.98
C GLY A 17 4.66 20.36 1.35
N LYS A 18 5.48 20.79 0.40
CA LYS A 18 5.25 22.01 -0.38
C LYS A 18 4.40 21.68 -1.60
N VAL A 19 3.37 22.48 -1.84
CA VAL A 19 2.52 22.33 -3.04
C VAL A 19 3.30 22.78 -4.27
N ILE A 20 3.46 21.85 -5.22
CA ILE A 20 4.17 22.07 -6.49
C ILE A 20 3.20 22.40 -7.62
N GLU A 21 2.04 21.76 -7.64
CA GLU A 21 1.05 21.93 -8.70
C GLU A 21 -0.36 21.64 -8.17
N ILE A 22 -1.34 22.37 -8.70
CA ILE A 22 -2.77 22.16 -8.46
C ILE A 22 -3.49 22.13 -9.79
N ARG A 23 -4.31 21.11 -10.02
CA ARG A 23 -5.16 20.90 -11.20
C ARG A 23 -6.60 20.64 -10.71
N GLY A 24 -7.36 21.69 -10.43
CA GLY A 24 -8.68 21.56 -9.80
C GLY A 24 -8.56 20.86 -8.43
N LYS A 25 -9.05 19.63 -8.31
CA LYS A 25 -8.99 18.83 -7.08
C LYS A 25 -7.69 18.00 -6.93
N GLU A 26 -6.84 17.98 -7.93
CA GLU A 26 -5.58 17.23 -7.92
C GLU A 26 -4.45 18.11 -7.40
N VAL A 27 -3.70 17.59 -6.43
CA VAL A 27 -2.58 18.28 -5.79
C VAL A 27 -1.32 17.43 -5.88
N ILE A 28 -0.22 18.03 -6.32
CA ILE A 28 1.11 17.43 -6.35
C ILE A 28 1.99 18.16 -5.34
N LEU A 29 2.70 17.39 -4.51
CA LEU A 29 3.62 17.88 -3.50
C LEU A 29 5.08 17.55 -3.87
N ASP A 30 6.03 18.31 -3.31
CA ASP A 30 7.46 18.04 -3.41
C ASP A 30 7.83 16.70 -2.76
N LYS A 31 7.19 16.36 -1.65
CA LYS A 31 7.34 15.10 -0.92
C LYS A 31 6.02 14.63 -0.31
N THR A 32 5.88 13.33 -0.11
CA THR A 32 4.65 12.75 0.45
C THR A 32 4.88 11.42 1.16
N ALA A 33 4.13 11.20 2.24
CA ALA A 33 4.00 9.90 2.88
C ALA A 33 2.79 9.08 2.36
N PHE A 34 1.92 9.67 1.52
CA PHE A 34 0.82 8.95 0.88
C PHE A 34 1.35 7.98 -0.16
N TYR A 35 0.99 6.71 -0.03
CA TYR A 35 1.30 5.67 -1.00
C TYR A 35 0.41 5.82 -2.24
N ALA A 36 1.04 5.99 -3.40
CA ALA A 36 0.31 6.03 -4.66
C ALA A 36 -0.06 4.62 -5.13
N ARG A 37 -1.27 4.43 -5.61
CA ARG A 37 -1.80 3.16 -6.12
C ARG A 37 -0.81 2.48 -7.06
N SER A 38 -0.36 1.29 -6.67
CA SER A 38 0.58 0.47 -7.45
C SER A 38 0.65 -0.97 -6.92
N GLY A 39 1.13 -1.91 -7.73
CA GLY A 39 1.38 -3.29 -7.30
C GLY A 39 0.15 -4.02 -6.74
N GLY A 40 -1.06 -3.70 -7.20
CA GLY A 40 -2.31 -4.26 -6.71
C GLY A 40 -2.81 -3.65 -5.39
N GLN A 41 -2.05 -2.74 -4.76
CA GLN A 41 -2.46 -2.01 -3.57
C GLN A 41 -3.12 -0.68 -3.96
N PRO A 42 -4.31 -0.34 -3.42
CA PRO A 42 -4.95 0.95 -3.66
C PRO A 42 -4.13 2.10 -3.07
N GLY A 43 -4.35 3.30 -3.60
CA GLY A 43 -3.76 4.53 -3.08
C GLY A 43 -4.26 4.86 -1.68
N ASP A 44 -3.44 5.57 -0.93
CA ASP A 44 -3.83 6.04 0.38
C ASP A 44 -4.92 7.10 0.33
N THR A 45 -5.67 7.14 1.41
CA THR A 45 -6.60 8.21 1.75
C THR A 45 -6.14 8.91 3.03
N GLY A 46 -6.74 10.06 3.31
CA GLY A 46 -6.39 10.86 4.49
C GLY A 46 -6.79 12.30 4.31
N GLU A 47 -5.93 13.25 4.71
CA GLU A 47 -6.22 14.69 4.66
C GLU A 47 -4.98 15.51 4.27
N LEU A 48 -5.19 16.60 3.51
CA LEU A 48 -4.24 17.68 3.29
C LEU A 48 -4.83 18.98 3.84
N ASN A 49 -4.24 19.57 4.88
CA ASN A 49 -4.77 20.74 5.60
C ASN A 49 -6.27 20.62 5.94
N GLY A 50 -6.72 19.42 6.39
CA GLY A 50 -8.11 19.14 6.75
C GLY A 50 -9.06 18.89 5.57
N ILE A 51 -8.57 18.94 4.32
CA ILE A 51 -9.35 18.54 3.15
C ILE A 51 -9.10 17.05 2.87
N LYS A 52 -10.16 16.28 2.74
CA LYS A 52 -10.07 14.83 2.53
C LYS A 52 -9.40 14.51 1.20
N VAL A 53 -8.38 13.62 1.27
CA VAL A 53 -7.77 12.94 0.12
C VAL A 53 -8.54 11.64 -0.10
N ILE A 54 -9.18 11.50 -1.24
CA ILE A 54 -10.03 10.35 -1.58
C ILE A 54 -9.28 9.26 -2.36
N ASP A 55 -8.18 9.61 -3.03
CA ASP A 55 -7.28 8.66 -3.71
C ASP A 55 -5.89 9.27 -3.88
N THR A 56 -4.87 8.41 -4.04
CA THR A 56 -3.51 8.79 -4.37
C THR A 56 -2.99 7.88 -5.48
N TYR A 57 -2.50 8.46 -6.59
CA TYR A 57 -2.08 7.72 -7.77
C TYR A 57 -0.93 8.40 -8.52
N TYR A 58 -0.36 7.72 -9.51
CA TYR A 58 0.64 8.28 -10.41
C TYR A 58 -0.04 8.88 -11.64
N ASP A 59 0.38 10.09 -12.03
CA ASP A 59 0.05 10.65 -13.35
C ASP A 59 0.97 10.05 -14.44
N ASP A 60 0.70 10.40 -15.70
CA ASP A 60 1.49 9.94 -16.86
C ASP A 60 2.96 10.37 -16.83
N LYS A 61 3.29 11.39 -16.04
CA LYS A 61 4.66 11.89 -15.80
C LYS A 61 5.35 11.25 -14.61
N GLY A 62 4.67 10.34 -13.91
CA GLY A 62 5.17 9.66 -12.71
C GLY A 62 5.15 10.51 -11.44
N ASN A 63 4.41 11.61 -11.42
CA ASN A 63 4.19 12.38 -10.21
C ASN A 63 3.12 11.72 -9.35
N ILE A 64 3.23 11.89 -8.03
CA ILE A 64 2.21 11.43 -7.09
C ILE A 64 1.14 12.51 -6.95
N VAL A 65 -0.08 12.16 -7.37
CA VAL A 65 -1.26 13.03 -7.33
C VAL A 65 -2.13 12.64 -6.14
N HIS A 66 -2.50 13.66 -5.35
CA HIS A 66 -3.47 13.55 -4.26
C HIS A 66 -4.80 14.09 -4.77
N LEU A 67 -5.80 13.23 -4.94
CA LEU A 67 -7.15 13.62 -5.35
C LEU A 67 -7.95 14.04 -4.13
N LEU A 68 -8.32 15.32 -4.05
CA LEU A 68 -9.13 15.87 -2.98
C LEU A 68 -10.63 15.70 -3.26
N GLU A 69 -11.45 15.64 -2.22
CA GLU A 69 -12.92 15.63 -2.35
C GLU A 69 -13.48 16.94 -2.90
N LYS A 70 -12.79 18.06 -2.66
CA LYS A 70 -13.13 19.42 -3.12
C LYS A 70 -11.87 20.20 -3.50
N GLU A 71 -12.04 21.31 -4.21
CA GLU A 71 -10.93 22.20 -4.53
C GLU A 71 -10.22 22.72 -3.26
N PRO A 72 -8.86 22.78 -3.29
CA PRO A 72 -8.11 23.25 -2.14
C PRO A 72 -8.30 24.76 -1.89
N ASN A 73 -8.20 25.14 -0.63
CA ASN A 73 -8.17 26.53 -0.18
C ASN A 73 -6.73 27.07 0.03
N PHE A 74 -5.74 26.33 -0.43
CA PHE A 74 -4.32 26.69 -0.44
C PHE A 74 -3.82 26.75 -1.89
N LYS A 75 -2.64 27.33 -2.11
CA LYS A 75 -2.06 27.61 -3.44
C LYS A 75 -0.69 26.97 -3.63
N VAL A 76 -0.22 26.95 -4.88
CA VAL A 76 1.14 26.53 -5.23
C VAL A 76 2.17 27.37 -4.44
N GLY A 77 3.14 26.69 -3.85
CA GLY A 77 4.16 27.25 -2.97
C GLY A 77 3.86 27.17 -1.49
N ASP A 78 2.60 26.93 -1.09
CA ASP A 78 2.23 26.78 0.31
C ASP A 78 2.77 25.45 0.88
N ILE A 79 3.05 25.45 2.20
CA ILE A 79 3.33 24.24 2.96
C ILE A 79 2.01 23.71 3.50
N VAL A 80 1.75 22.45 3.23
CA VAL A 80 0.54 21.76 3.70
C VAL A 80 0.90 20.59 4.60
N LYS A 81 0.08 20.38 5.62
CA LYS A 81 0.19 19.23 6.51
C LYS A 81 -0.63 18.06 5.93
N GLY A 82 0.04 16.94 5.67
CA GLY A 82 -0.58 15.68 5.27
C GLY A 82 -0.77 14.75 6.45
N LYS A 83 -1.94 14.11 6.53
CA LYS A 83 -2.26 13.09 7.53
C LYS A 83 -2.90 11.89 6.83
N ILE A 84 -2.27 10.73 6.97
CA ILE A 84 -2.74 9.48 6.35
C ILE A 84 -3.87 8.87 7.19
N ASP A 85 -4.89 8.29 6.54
CA ASP A 85 -5.82 7.35 7.17
C ASP A 85 -5.02 6.08 7.56
N TRP A 86 -4.46 6.11 8.76
CA TRP A 86 -3.54 5.08 9.22
C TRP A 86 -4.20 3.73 9.43
N GLU A 87 -5.45 3.70 9.88
CA GLU A 87 -6.15 2.45 10.09
C GLU A 87 -6.32 1.68 8.77
N ARG A 88 -6.73 2.40 7.71
CA ARG A 88 -6.84 1.86 6.36
C ARG A 88 -5.47 1.44 5.81
N ARG A 89 -4.45 2.30 5.88
CA ARG A 89 -3.08 2.01 5.43
C ARG A 89 -2.53 0.76 6.09
N TYR A 90 -2.65 0.62 7.40
CA TYR A 90 -2.11 -0.51 8.14
C TYR A 90 -2.80 -1.83 7.78
N LYS A 91 -4.13 -1.82 7.56
CA LYS A 91 -4.84 -2.99 7.02
C LYS A 91 -4.29 -3.42 5.67
N LEU A 92 -4.12 -2.47 4.74
CA LEU A 92 -3.58 -2.75 3.40
C LEU A 92 -2.15 -3.29 3.46
N MET A 93 -1.27 -2.73 4.29
CA MET A 93 0.10 -3.21 4.51
C MET A 93 0.12 -4.65 5.02
N ARG A 94 -0.73 -4.99 5.99
CA ARG A 94 -0.84 -6.37 6.52
C ARG A 94 -1.30 -7.35 5.44
N LEU A 95 -2.30 -7.00 4.65
CA LEU A 95 -2.78 -7.83 3.54
C LEU A 95 -1.70 -8.00 2.47
N HIS A 96 -0.96 -6.93 2.13
CA HIS A 96 0.15 -6.99 1.20
C HIS A 96 1.25 -7.95 1.68
N THR A 97 1.66 -7.82 2.93
CA THR A 97 2.62 -8.74 3.56
C THR A 97 2.12 -10.19 3.54
N ALA A 98 0.82 -10.42 3.82
CA ALA A 98 0.23 -11.75 3.78
C ALA A 98 0.30 -12.38 2.37
N LEU A 99 0.10 -11.60 1.29
CA LEU A 99 0.26 -12.08 -0.08
C LEU A 99 1.71 -12.49 -0.37
N HIS A 100 2.70 -11.73 0.07
CA HIS A 100 4.11 -12.10 -0.07
C HIS A 100 4.45 -13.39 0.70
N ILE A 101 3.92 -13.56 1.91
CA ILE A 101 4.09 -14.79 2.69
C ILE A 101 3.48 -16.00 1.97
N ILE A 102 2.26 -15.86 1.42
CA ILE A 102 1.61 -16.92 0.64
C ILE A 102 2.45 -17.27 -0.57
N SER A 103 2.92 -16.27 -1.33
CA SER A 103 3.79 -16.46 -2.49
C SER A 103 5.07 -17.22 -2.14
N ALA A 104 5.74 -16.84 -1.06
CA ALA A 104 6.95 -17.52 -0.59
C ALA A 104 6.67 -18.96 -0.17
N VAL A 105 5.55 -19.24 0.51
CA VAL A 105 5.14 -20.61 0.89
C VAL A 105 4.85 -21.45 -0.35
N LEU A 106 4.15 -20.92 -1.35
CA LEU A 106 3.85 -21.61 -2.60
C LEU A 106 5.12 -21.94 -3.38
N ASN A 107 6.02 -20.96 -3.54
CA ASN A 107 7.30 -21.19 -4.21
C ASN A 107 8.15 -22.25 -3.51
N ASN A 108 8.12 -22.29 -2.18
CA ASN A 108 8.82 -23.32 -1.40
C ASN A 108 8.20 -24.72 -1.57
N MET A 109 6.88 -24.80 -1.83
CA MET A 109 6.16 -26.09 -1.96
C MET A 109 6.23 -26.66 -3.37
N PHE A 110 6.22 -25.82 -4.40
CA PHE A 110 6.01 -26.22 -5.80
C PHE A 110 7.11 -25.73 -6.76
N GLY A 111 8.12 -25.04 -6.26
CA GLY A 111 9.10 -24.38 -7.12
C GLY A 111 8.55 -23.06 -7.68
N ASN A 112 9.03 -22.62 -8.84
CA ASN A 112 8.69 -21.33 -9.45
C ASN A 112 7.20 -21.26 -9.85
N VAL A 113 6.31 -21.00 -8.88
CA VAL A 113 4.89 -20.78 -9.14
C VAL A 113 4.72 -19.39 -9.73
N LYS A 114 4.19 -19.31 -10.94
CA LYS A 114 3.91 -18.05 -11.61
C LYS A 114 2.69 -17.38 -10.96
N ILE A 115 2.88 -16.12 -10.53
CA ILE A 115 1.79 -15.26 -10.09
C ILE A 115 1.30 -14.50 -11.32
N SER A 116 0.04 -14.70 -11.69
CA SER A 116 -0.58 -14.05 -12.85
C SER A 116 -1.32 -12.76 -12.48
N GLY A 117 -1.64 -12.55 -11.20
CA GLY A 117 -2.28 -11.33 -10.73
C GLY A 117 -2.36 -11.24 -9.21
N SER A 118 -2.52 -10.02 -8.72
CA SER A 118 -2.83 -9.76 -7.32
C SER A 118 -3.63 -8.49 -7.17
N GLN A 119 -4.54 -8.45 -6.19
CA GLN A 119 -5.33 -7.29 -5.87
C GLN A 119 -5.61 -7.24 -4.37
N ILE A 120 -5.40 -6.08 -3.77
CA ILE A 120 -5.65 -5.82 -2.36
C ILE A 120 -6.87 -4.90 -2.24
N TYR A 121 -7.81 -5.28 -1.38
CA TYR A 121 -8.97 -4.51 -0.97
C TYR A 121 -8.85 -4.18 0.51
N GLU A 122 -9.77 -3.40 1.06
CA GLU A 122 -9.72 -3.02 2.49
C GLU A 122 -10.04 -4.19 3.43
N ASP A 123 -10.83 -5.16 2.97
CA ASP A 123 -11.32 -6.30 3.75
C ASP A 123 -10.71 -7.64 3.35
N LYS A 124 -10.08 -7.71 2.17
CA LYS A 124 -9.53 -8.93 1.60
C LYS A 124 -8.40 -8.67 0.64
N ALA A 125 -7.68 -9.73 0.27
CA ALA A 125 -6.73 -9.70 -0.83
C ALA A 125 -6.92 -10.93 -1.71
N ARG A 126 -6.65 -10.77 -3.02
CA ARG A 126 -6.65 -11.84 -4.02
C ARG A 126 -5.24 -12.00 -4.56
N ILE A 127 -4.85 -13.23 -4.81
CA ILE A 127 -3.65 -13.58 -5.55
C ILE A 127 -3.98 -14.75 -6.48
N ASP A 128 -3.59 -14.64 -7.72
CA ASP A 128 -3.86 -15.61 -8.77
C ASP A 128 -2.56 -16.35 -9.09
N PHE A 129 -2.61 -17.68 -9.05
CA PHE A 129 -1.48 -18.56 -9.33
C PHE A 129 -1.77 -19.43 -10.53
N ASP A 130 -0.74 -19.69 -11.30
CA ASP A 130 -0.74 -20.69 -12.36
C ASP A 130 -0.40 -22.05 -11.74
N LEU A 131 -1.44 -22.75 -11.26
CA LEU A 131 -1.36 -24.08 -10.66
C LEU A 131 -2.39 -25.00 -11.30
N ASP A 132 -1.98 -26.22 -11.68
CA ASP A 132 -2.84 -27.19 -12.36
C ASP A 132 -4.02 -27.63 -11.49
N LYS A 133 -3.88 -27.62 -10.17
CA LYS A 133 -4.92 -28.03 -9.21
C LYS A 133 -4.81 -27.29 -7.89
N LEU A 134 -5.93 -26.71 -7.46
CA LEU A 134 -6.11 -26.18 -6.11
C LEU A 134 -7.23 -26.96 -5.43
N ASP A 135 -6.86 -27.94 -4.60
CA ASP A 135 -7.80 -28.73 -3.81
C ASP A 135 -7.84 -28.30 -2.33
N ASP A 136 -8.84 -28.79 -1.60
CA ASP A 136 -9.04 -28.42 -0.17
C ASP A 136 -7.87 -28.87 0.71
N GLU A 137 -7.18 -29.96 0.36
CA GLU A 137 -6.02 -30.45 1.10
C GLU A 137 -4.84 -29.47 0.95
N LEU A 138 -4.60 -29.00 -0.27
CA LEU A 138 -3.58 -28.00 -0.55
C LEU A 138 -3.87 -26.70 0.21
N VAL A 139 -5.11 -26.22 0.22
CA VAL A 139 -5.52 -25.05 0.98
C VAL A 139 -5.26 -25.23 2.48
N LYS A 140 -5.57 -26.40 3.06
CA LYS A 140 -5.27 -26.71 4.46
C LYS A 140 -3.76 -26.70 4.75
N ARG A 141 -2.96 -27.29 3.86
CA ARG A 141 -1.48 -27.32 3.98
C ARG A 141 -0.89 -25.91 3.89
N LEU A 142 -1.38 -25.07 2.98
CA LEU A 142 -0.96 -23.65 2.85
C LEU A 142 -1.25 -22.88 4.13
N LYS A 143 -2.46 -22.96 4.66
CA LYS A 143 -2.84 -22.30 5.92
C LYS A 143 -1.92 -22.73 7.07
N LYS A 144 -1.64 -24.02 7.20
CA LYS A 144 -0.76 -24.54 8.26
C LYS A 144 0.68 -24.04 8.13
N LYS A 145 1.23 -23.99 6.91
CA LYS A 145 2.60 -23.49 6.66
C LYS A 145 2.68 -21.96 6.84
N GLN A 146 1.68 -21.21 6.39
CA GLN A 146 1.58 -19.77 6.60
C GLN A 146 1.57 -19.42 8.09
N MET A 147 0.75 -20.11 8.89
CA MET A 147 0.71 -19.91 10.35
C MET A 147 2.05 -20.23 11.02
N LYS A 148 2.73 -21.30 10.62
CA LYS A 148 4.07 -21.62 11.15
C LYS A 148 5.09 -20.54 10.81
N LEU A 149 5.05 -19.96 9.61
CA LEU A 149 5.95 -18.90 9.19
C LEU A 149 5.68 -17.61 9.95
N LEU A 150 4.41 -17.23 10.11
CA LEU A 150 4.02 -16.06 10.89
C LEU A 150 4.47 -16.17 12.36
N ILE A 151 4.32 -17.34 12.98
CA ILE A 151 4.79 -17.58 14.35
C ILE A 151 6.32 -17.43 14.42
N LYS A 152 7.08 -17.98 13.47
CA LYS A 152 8.54 -17.82 13.43
C LYS A 152 8.97 -16.37 13.28
N ILE A 153 8.31 -15.61 12.38
CA ILE A 153 8.59 -14.17 12.21
C ILE A 153 8.30 -13.42 13.50
N TYR A 154 7.17 -13.68 14.15
CA TYR A 154 6.82 -13.05 15.42
C TYR A 154 7.85 -13.37 16.52
N GLN A 155 8.24 -14.63 16.66
CA GLN A 155 9.27 -15.05 17.63
C GLN A 155 10.63 -14.40 17.37
N TYR A 156 11.03 -14.27 16.10
CA TYR A 156 12.26 -13.58 15.73
C TYR A 156 12.23 -12.10 16.13
N MET A 157 11.11 -11.42 15.86
CA MET A 157 10.94 -10.00 16.24
C MET A 157 10.93 -9.74 17.74
N GLN A 158 10.53 -10.72 18.57
CA GLN A 158 10.58 -10.61 20.04
C GLN A 158 11.99 -10.75 20.62
N ASN A 159 12.93 -11.29 19.83
CA ASN A 159 14.32 -11.52 20.25
C ASN A 159 15.30 -10.45 19.70
N LEU A 160 14.79 -9.40 19.02
CA LEU A 160 15.52 -8.21 18.59
C LEU A 160 15.32 -7.05 19.57
#